data_ea1e80d67e07b38ce3af30a453782186
#
_entry.id   ea1e80d67e07b38ce3af30a453782186
#
_cell.length_a   1.000
_cell.length_b   1.000
_cell.length_c   1.000
_cell.angle_alpha   90.00
_cell.angle_beta   90.00
_cell.angle_gamma   90.00
#
_symmetry.space_group_name_H-M   'P 1'
#
loop_
_entity.id
_entity.type
_entity.pdbx_description
1 polymer ?
#
loop_
_entity_poly.entity_id
_entity_poly.type
_entity_poly.pdbx_seq_one_letter_code
_entity_poly.pdbx_strand_id
1 'polypeptide(L)'
;MELQTHTTPNVAAVFKEHGPYVWRVLRRLGVRESDIEDVCQEVFVVVHRRLPDFEGRSSLRTWVYGICIRTASDYRKRAVHRREVLTDEPPELVSSSDPHGELATKRARQTLDRILAALDDDKREVFVLYEIEGLGMADVCEVVGCPLQTGYSRLHAARALVQEAALLARAEGSRPS
;
A
#
# COMPACT_ATOMS: atom_id res chain seq x y z
N MET A 1 32.48 -1.66 27.37
CA MET A 1 31.69 -0.62 26.69
C MET A 1 31.79 -0.92 25.22
N GLU A 2 30.92 -1.86 24.74
CA GLU A 2 30.90 -2.29 23.34
C GLU A 2 30.25 -1.22 22.49
N LEU A 3 31.03 -0.63 21.62
CA LEU A 3 30.55 0.22 20.54
C LEU A 3 29.75 -0.66 19.57
N GLN A 4 28.42 -0.63 19.69
CA GLN A 4 27.54 -1.16 18.64
C GLN A 4 27.79 -0.33 17.39
N THR A 5 28.62 -0.85 16.51
CA THR A 5 28.74 -0.35 15.14
C THR A 5 27.38 -0.55 14.46
N HIS A 6 26.55 0.48 14.42
CA HIS A 6 25.38 0.54 13.55
C HIS A 6 25.89 0.51 12.11
N THR A 7 26.05 -0.70 11.58
CA THR A 7 26.31 -0.88 10.16
C THR A 7 25.08 -0.35 9.43
N THR A 8 25.18 0.82 8.82
CA THR A 8 24.12 1.38 7.97
C THR A 8 23.76 0.32 6.92
N PRO A 9 22.48 -0.14 6.86
CA PRO A 9 22.12 -1.20 5.92
C PRO A 9 22.42 -0.75 4.49
N ASN A 10 23.00 -1.65 3.70
CA ASN A 10 23.24 -1.40 2.28
C ASN A 10 21.90 -1.35 1.54
N VAL A 11 21.70 -0.34 0.71
CA VAL A 11 20.46 -0.17 -0.10
C VAL A 11 20.12 -1.42 -0.91
N ALA A 12 21.11 -2.13 -1.44
CA ALA A 12 20.90 -3.40 -2.16
C ALA A 12 20.31 -4.49 -1.24
N ALA A 13 20.76 -4.55 0.03
CA ALA A 13 20.20 -5.46 1.01
C ALA A 13 18.75 -5.07 1.37
N VAL A 14 18.49 -3.77 1.55
CA VAL A 14 17.13 -3.25 1.79
C VAL A 14 16.21 -3.57 0.62
N PHE A 15 16.67 -3.39 -0.61
CA PHE A 15 15.90 -3.75 -1.81
C PHE A 15 15.58 -5.23 -1.87
N LYS A 16 16.59 -6.10 -1.64
CA LYS A 16 16.42 -7.54 -1.68
C LYS A 16 15.44 -8.04 -0.61
N GLU A 17 15.53 -7.49 0.59
CA GLU A 17 14.68 -7.88 1.73
C GLU A 17 13.27 -7.31 1.64
N HIS A 18 13.14 -6.04 1.23
CA HIS A 18 11.89 -5.30 1.32
C HIS A 18 11.16 -5.10 -0.03
N GLY A 19 11.81 -5.36 -1.18
CA GLY A 19 11.22 -5.18 -2.50
C GLY A 19 9.87 -5.87 -2.70
N PRO A 20 9.76 -7.19 -2.40
CA PRO A 20 8.50 -7.92 -2.58
C PRO A 20 7.34 -7.38 -1.75
N TYR A 21 7.62 -6.83 -0.55
CA TYR A 21 6.57 -6.28 0.26
C TYR A 21 6.22 -4.84 -0.14
N VAL A 22 7.18 -4.00 -0.54
CA VAL A 22 6.93 -2.65 -1.08
C VAL A 22 5.96 -2.73 -2.25
N TRP A 23 6.19 -3.64 -3.18
CA TRP A 23 5.30 -3.90 -4.32
C TRP A 23 3.86 -4.21 -3.87
N ARG A 24 3.68 -5.12 -2.89
CA ARG A 24 2.36 -5.47 -2.36
C ARG A 24 1.67 -4.30 -1.66
N VAL A 25 2.42 -3.52 -0.89
CA VAL A 25 1.90 -2.36 -0.15
C VAL A 25 1.44 -1.28 -1.12
N LEU A 26 2.26 -0.92 -2.11
CA LEU A 26 1.92 0.09 -3.12
C LEU A 26 0.64 -0.28 -3.87
N ARG A 27 0.48 -1.55 -4.26
CA ARG A 27 -0.74 -2.05 -4.88
C ARG A 27 -1.96 -1.85 -3.97
N ARG A 28 -1.87 -2.23 -2.69
CA ARG A 28 -2.94 -2.05 -1.70
C ARG A 28 -3.27 -0.58 -1.43
N LEU A 29 -2.29 0.30 -1.60
CA LEU A 29 -2.45 1.74 -1.51
C LEU A 29 -3.03 2.38 -2.79
N GLY A 30 -3.41 1.58 -3.79
CA GLY A 30 -4.10 2.03 -4.99
C GLY A 30 -3.20 2.44 -6.15
N VAL A 31 -1.93 2.02 -6.15
CA VAL A 31 -1.08 2.14 -7.34
C VAL A 31 -1.50 1.08 -8.36
N ARG A 32 -1.67 1.48 -9.62
CA ARG A 32 -2.05 0.59 -10.72
C ARG A 32 -0.95 -0.41 -11.02
N GLU A 33 -1.33 -1.59 -11.48
CA GLU A 33 -0.38 -2.66 -11.83
C GLU A 33 0.59 -2.23 -12.95
N SER A 34 0.11 -1.44 -13.92
CA SER A 34 0.95 -0.87 -14.99
C SER A 34 2.04 0.08 -14.50
N ASP A 35 1.82 0.75 -13.38
CA ASP A 35 2.69 1.83 -12.90
C ASP A 35 3.49 1.40 -11.66
N ILE A 36 3.26 0.18 -11.16
CA ILE A 36 3.77 -0.24 -9.86
C ILE A 36 5.29 -0.39 -9.83
N GLU A 37 5.90 -0.80 -10.94
CA GLU A 37 7.36 -0.92 -11.05
C GLU A 37 8.03 0.45 -10.96
N ASP A 38 7.50 1.44 -11.66
CA ASP A 38 8.03 2.80 -11.65
C ASP A 38 7.89 3.44 -10.25
N VAL A 39 6.72 3.26 -9.61
CA VAL A 39 6.48 3.77 -8.27
C VAL A 39 7.35 3.05 -7.23
N CYS A 40 7.60 1.74 -7.43
CA CYS A 40 8.53 0.97 -6.61
C CYS A 40 9.96 1.51 -6.72
N GLN A 41 10.41 1.85 -7.93
CA GLN A 41 11.70 2.50 -8.15
C GLN A 41 11.77 3.87 -7.46
N GLU A 42 10.70 4.69 -7.56
CA GLU A 42 10.62 5.98 -6.85
C GLU A 42 10.81 5.78 -5.33
N VAL A 43 10.15 4.77 -4.73
CA VAL A 43 10.34 4.43 -3.31
C VAL A 43 11.81 4.13 -2.99
N PHE A 44 12.47 3.29 -3.78
CA PHE A 44 13.86 2.92 -3.51
C PHE A 44 14.87 4.03 -3.80
N VAL A 45 14.56 4.96 -4.69
CA VAL A 45 15.33 6.20 -4.86
C VAL A 45 15.27 7.05 -3.59
N VAL A 46 14.07 7.18 -2.97
CA VAL A 46 13.92 7.90 -1.71
C VAL A 46 14.63 7.16 -0.57
N VAL A 47 14.48 5.81 -0.51
CA VAL A 47 15.20 4.96 0.46
C VAL A 47 16.71 5.20 0.33
N HIS A 48 17.26 5.14 -0.88
CA HIS A 48 18.69 5.36 -1.11
C HIS A 48 19.17 6.70 -0.59
N ARG A 49 18.43 7.77 -0.86
CA ARG A 49 18.79 9.13 -0.44
C ARG A 49 18.69 9.35 1.06
N ARG A 50 17.72 8.70 1.74
CA ARG A 50 17.43 8.96 3.16
C ARG A 50 17.95 7.89 4.12
N LEU A 51 18.44 6.76 3.61
CA LEU A 51 18.95 5.67 4.45
C LEU A 51 20.16 6.10 5.31
N PRO A 52 21.09 6.97 4.83
CA PRO A 52 22.16 7.47 5.67
C PRO A 52 21.68 8.26 6.90
N ASP A 53 20.49 8.88 6.81
CA ASP A 53 19.88 9.69 7.88
C ASP A 53 18.89 8.88 8.74
N PHE A 54 18.81 7.56 8.53
CA PHE A 54 17.93 6.69 9.31
C PHE A 54 18.46 6.50 10.72
N GLU A 55 17.77 7.09 11.71
CA GLU A 55 18.19 7.10 13.12
C GLU A 55 17.74 5.88 13.92
N GLY A 56 17.01 4.93 13.32
CA GLY A 56 16.54 3.72 14.03
C GLY A 56 15.46 3.98 15.09
N ARG A 57 14.76 5.11 15.04
CA ARG A 57 13.65 5.42 15.97
C ARG A 57 12.45 4.48 15.81
N SER A 58 12.30 3.89 14.65
CA SER A 58 11.34 2.83 14.36
C SER A 58 12.04 1.66 13.66
N SER A 59 11.35 0.56 13.41
CA SER A 59 11.90 -0.49 12.56
C SER A 59 12.15 0.04 11.15
N LEU A 60 13.18 -0.49 10.47
CA LEU A 60 13.45 -0.14 9.07
C LEU A 60 12.22 -0.38 8.19
N ARG A 61 11.48 -1.45 8.47
CA ARG A 61 10.22 -1.78 7.80
C ARG A 61 9.18 -0.67 7.97
N THR A 62 8.94 -0.21 9.21
CA THR A 62 8.00 0.90 9.51
C THR A 62 8.42 2.18 8.79
N TRP A 63 9.71 2.48 8.79
CA TRP A 63 10.26 3.65 8.09
C TRP A 63 10.05 3.58 6.58
N VAL A 64 10.26 2.40 5.95
CA VAL A 64 9.98 2.17 4.52
C VAL A 64 8.48 2.30 4.22
N TYR A 65 7.59 1.86 5.12
CA TYR A 65 6.14 2.10 4.97
C TYR A 65 5.81 3.60 4.87
N GLY A 66 6.44 4.43 5.70
CA GLY A 66 6.26 5.88 5.62
C GLY A 66 6.66 6.46 4.25
N ILE A 67 7.67 5.89 3.61
CA ILE A 67 8.05 6.26 2.25
C ILE A 67 6.99 5.77 1.24
N CYS A 68 6.54 4.52 1.35
CA CYS A 68 5.50 3.96 0.47
C CYS A 68 4.20 4.79 0.51
N ILE A 69 3.73 5.18 1.71
CA ILE A 69 2.53 6.01 1.88
C ILE A 69 2.66 7.33 1.13
N ARG A 70 3.77 8.05 1.34
CA ARG A 70 3.99 9.36 0.68
C ARG A 70 4.09 9.21 -0.84
N THR A 71 4.87 8.24 -1.32
CA THR A 71 5.04 8.01 -2.76
C THR A 71 3.72 7.60 -3.42
N ALA A 72 2.92 6.72 -2.78
CA ALA A 72 1.60 6.34 -3.28
C ALA A 72 0.63 7.52 -3.27
N SER A 73 0.64 8.37 -2.23
CA SER A 73 -0.17 9.59 -2.17
C SER A 73 0.18 10.55 -3.31
N ASP A 74 1.46 10.79 -3.55
CA ASP A 74 1.92 11.66 -4.65
C ASP A 74 1.58 11.08 -6.02
N TYR A 75 1.69 9.76 -6.20
CA TYR A 75 1.23 9.08 -7.40
C TYR A 75 -0.26 9.29 -7.65
N ARG A 76 -1.12 9.09 -6.63
CA ARG A 76 -2.58 9.28 -6.76
C ARG A 76 -2.94 10.72 -7.13
N LYS A 77 -2.31 11.72 -6.50
CA LYS A 77 -2.50 13.14 -6.84
C LYS A 77 -2.12 13.43 -8.30
N ARG A 78 -0.98 12.90 -8.76
CA ARG A 78 -0.55 13.04 -10.16
C ARG A 78 -1.53 12.34 -11.13
N ALA A 79 -2.06 11.18 -10.76
CA ALA A 79 -3.02 10.43 -11.56
C ALA A 79 -4.37 11.15 -11.69
N VAL A 80 -4.86 11.78 -10.61
CA VAL A 80 -6.07 12.62 -10.64
C VAL A 80 -5.86 13.81 -11.57
N HIS A 81 -4.79 14.57 -11.39
CA HIS A 81 -4.47 15.71 -12.24
C HIS A 81 -4.34 15.35 -13.72
N ARG A 82 -3.72 14.20 -14.03
CA ARG A 82 -3.62 13.69 -15.40
C ARG A 82 -4.99 13.36 -16.01
N ARG A 83 -5.94 12.83 -15.22
CA ARG A 83 -7.32 12.56 -15.69
C ARG A 83 -8.11 13.85 -15.94
N GLU A 84 -7.91 14.87 -15.12
CA GLU A 84 -8.56 16.18 -15.32
C GLU A 84 -8.10 16.88 -16.61
N VAL A 85 -6.83 16.64 -17.01
CA VAL A 85 -6.25 17.21 -18.24
C VAL A 85 -6.54 16.36 -19.48
N LEU A 86 -6.71 15.05 -19.33
CA LEU A 86 -6.99 14.09 -20.41
C LEU A 86 -8.45 13.62 -20.27
N THR A 87 -9.40 14.40 -20.73
CA THR A 87 -10.80 14.00 -20.89
C THR A 87 -10.88 12.90 -21.93
N ASP A 88 -11.54 11.78 -21.60
CA ASP A 88 -11.91 10.63 -22.47
C ASP A 88 -10.92 9.47 -22.64
N GLU A 89 -10.66 8.72 -21.55
CA GLU A 89 -10.42 7.28 -21.73
C GLU A 89 -10.81 6.48 -20.49
N PRO A 90 -11.69 5.45 -20.61
CA PRO A 90 -12.02 4.57 -19.49
C PRO A 90 -10.79 3.72 -19.11
N PRO A 91 -10.62 3.34 -17.83
CA PRO A 91 -9.47 2.56 -17.41
C PRO A 91 -9.52 1.15 -18.02
N GLU A 92 -8.57 0.83 -18.89
CA GLU A 92 -8.35 -0.55 -19.34
C GLU A 92 -7.98 -1.45 -18.16
N LEU A 93 -8.82 -2.44 -17.93
CA LEU A 93 -8.52 -3.58 -17.06
C LEU A 93 -7.59 -4.52 -17.85
N VAL A 94 -6.29 -4.31 -17.73
CA VAL A 94 -5.30 -5.21 -18.34
C VAL A 94 -5.32 -6.54 -17.60
N SER A 95 -5.87 -7.56 -18.25
CA SER A 95 -5.84 -8.95 -17.84
C SER A 95 -4.54 -9.58 -18.29
N SER A 96 -3.62 -9.90 -17.36
CA SER A 96 -2.52 -10.81 -17.67
C SER A 96 -2.95 -12.26 -17.33
N SER A 97 -2.79 -13.14 -18.31
CA SER A 97 -3.19 -14.55 -18.29
C SER A 97 -2.12 -15.45 -17.69
N ASP A 98 -2.53 -16.37 -16.76
CA ASP A 98 -1.83 -17.62 -16.52
C ASP A 98 -2.75 -18.66 -15.84
N PRO A 99 -2.64 -20.00 -16.15
CA PRO A 99 -3.73 -20.95 -15.92
C PRO A 99 -3.66 -21.81 -14.65
N HIS A 100 -4.82 -22.10 -14.13
CA HIS A 100 -5.31 -23.13 -13.21
C HIS A 100 -5.09 -23.06 -11.68
N GLY A 101 -3.97 -22.66 -11.12
CA GLY A 101 -3.83 -22.46 -9.66
C GLY A 101 -3.82 -20.99 -9.29
N GLU A 102 -3.40 -20.19 -10.23
CA GLU A 102 -3.30 -18.74 -10.14
C GLU A 102 -4.64 -18.03 -10.28
N LEU A 103 -5.64 -18.62 -10.93
CA LEU A 103 -6.92 -17.99 -11.20
C LEU A 103 -7.70 -17.71 -9.91
N ALA A 104 -7.73 -18.63 -8.95
CA ALA A 104 -8.38 -18.42 -7.65
C ALA A 104 -7.66 -17.36 -6.83
N THR A 105 -6.32 -17.41 -6.82
CA THR A 105 -5.48 -16.42 -6.14
C THR A 105 -5.58 -15.05 -6.79
N LYS A 106 -5.64 -14.98 -8.12
CA LYS A 106 -5.84 -13.74 -8.88
C LYS A 106 -7.21 -13.12 -8.58
N ARG A 107 -8.28 -13.94 -8.58
CA ARG A 107 -9.65 -13.50 -8.23
C ARG A 107 -9.70 -12.97 -6.79
N ALA A 108 -9.09 -13.66 -5.83
CA ALA A 108 -9.03 -13.21 -4.44
C ALA A 108 -8.29 -11.87 -4.31
N ARG A 109 -7.17 -11.69 -5.02
CA ARG A 109 -6.43 -10.43 -5.07
C ARG A 109 -7.26 -9.30 -5.68
N GLN A 110 -7.91 -9.52 -6.82
CA GLN A 110 -8.78 -8.55 -7.45
C GLN A 110 -9.98 -8.16 -6.57
N THR A 111 -10.53 -9.11 -5.83
CA THR A 111 -11.59 -8.84 -4.86
C THR A 111 -11.09 -7.96 -3.72
N LEU A 112 -9.91 -8.26 -3.17
CA LEU A 112 -9.29 -7.41 -2.16
C LEU A 112 -9.03 -5.99 -2.67
N ASP A 113 -8.47 -5.85 -3.87
CA ASP A 113 -8.20 -4.56 -4.48
C ASP A 113 -9.50 -3.73 -4.66
N ARG A 114 -10.60 -4.38 -5.09
CA ARG A 114 -11.92 -3.72 -5.18
C ARG A 114 -12.45 -3.28 -3.81
N ILE A 115 -12.31 -4.13 -2.79
CA ILE A 115 -12.71 -3.81 -1.42
C ILE A 115 -11.91 -2.61 -0.90
N LEU A 116 -10.60 -2.61 -1.10
CA LEU A 116 -9.74 -1.49 -0.69
C LEU A 116 -10.02 -0.21 -1.48
N ALA A 117 -10.45 -0.33 -2.75
CA ALA A 117 -10.84 0.81 -3.57
C ALA A 117 -12.10 1.54 -3.06
N ALA A 118 -12.94 0.90 -2.25
CA ALA A 118 -14.09 1.53 -1.60
C ALA A 118 -13.68 2.49 -0.46
N LEU A 119 -12.45 2.40 0.02
CA LEU A 119 -11.91 3.28 1.06
C LEU A 119 -11.31 4.54 0.44
N ASP A 120 -11.55 5.71 1.06
CA ASP A 120 -10.71 6.87 0.82
C ASP A 120 -9.26 6.62 1.27
N ASP A 121 -8.37 7.49 0.86
CA ASP A 121 -6.93 7.32 1.09
C ASP A 121 -6.59 7.22 2.58
N ASP A 122 -7.16 8.08 3.40
CA ASP A 122 -6.91 8.15 4.84
C ASP A 122 -7.32 6.84 5.56
N LYS A 123 -8.48 6.29 5.22
CA LYS A 123 -8.98 5.04 5.79
C LYS A 123 -8.22 3.84 5.25
N ARG A 124 -7.89 3.86 3.96
CA ARG A 124 -7.12 2.80 3.29
C ARG A 124 -5.73 2.66 3.90
N GLU A 125 -5.02 3.78 4.10
CA GLU A 125 -3.67 3.78 4.69
C GLU A 125 -3.67 3.18 6.09
N VAL A 126 -4.58 3.62 6.97
CA VAL A 126 -4.69 3.09 8.32
C VAL A 126 -5.08 1.60 8.30
N PHE A 127 -6.04 1.21 7.46
CA PHE A 127 -6.51 -0.17 7.36
C PHE A 127 -5.41 -1.10 6.84
N VAL A 128 -4.70 -0.71 5.80
CA VAL A 128 -3.60 -1.51 5.23
C VAL A 128 -2.49 -1.70 6.25
N LEU A 129 -2.03 -0.64 6.89
CA LEU A 129 -0.93 -0.73 7.84
C LEU A 129 -1.30 -1.52 9.10
N TYR A 130 -2.50 -1.32 9.63
CA TYR A 130 -2.93 -1.97 10.87
C TYR A 130 -3.40 -3.41 10.67
N GLU A 131 -4.39 -3.64 9.76
CA GLU A 131 -5.04 -4.95 9.59
C GLU A 131 -4.23 -5.90 8.71
N ILE A 132 -3.56 -5.38 7.69
CA ILE A 132 -2.90 -6.24 6.72
C ILE A 132 -1.41 -6.39 7.04
N GLU A 133 -0.75 -5.30 7.40
CA GLU A 133 0.69 -5.30 7.68
C GLU A 133 1.02 -5.53 9.16
N GLY A 134 0.03 -5.43 10.05
CA GLY A 134 0.14 -5.76 11.47
C GLY A 134 0.93 -4.77 12.31
N LEU A 135 0.99 -3.49 11.90
CA LEU A 135 1.63 -2.45 12.72
C LEU A 135 0.78 -2.11 13.94
N GLY A 136 1.42 -1.72 15.04
CA GLY A 136 0.73 -1.11 16.17
C GLY A 136 0.11 0.23 15.80
N MET A 137 -1.03 0.62 16.41
CA MET A 137 -1.71 1.86 16.04
C MET A 137 -0.83 3.11 16.29
N ALA A 138 0.05 3.07 17.26
CA ALA A 138 1.01 4.17 17.50
C ALA A 138 1.93 4.37 16.29
N ASP A 139 2.51 3.26 15.76
CA ASP A 139 3.37 3.30 14.57
C ASP A 139 2.59 3.72 13.33
N VAL A 140 1.35 3.21 13.17
CA VAL A 140 0.46 3.63 12.08
C VAL A 140 0.24 5.14 12.11
N CYS A 141 -0.10 5.69 13.27
CA CYS A 141 -0.35 7.12 13.42
C CYS A 141 0.89 7.97 13.18
N GLU A 142 2.06 7.51 13.58
CA GLU A 142 3.34 8.16 13.26
C GLU A 142 3.58 8.17 11.74
N VAL A 143 3.36 7.04 11.07
CA VAL A 143 3.56 6.88 9.62
C VAL A 143 2.60 7.75 8.80
N VAL A 144 1.29 7.76 9.14
CA VAL A 144 0.27 8.52 8.41
C VAL A 144 0.14 9.98 8.88
N GLY A 145 0.80 10.35 9.98
CA GLY A 145 0.82 11.71 10.49
C GLY A 145 -0.51 12.16 11.11
N CYS A 146 -1.17 11.31 11.92
CA CYS A 146 -2.43 11.66 12.57
C CYS A 146 -2.42 11.36 14.09
N PRO A 147 -3.26 12.02 14.90
CA PRO A 147 -3.45 11.68 16.31
C PRO A 147 -3.99 10.25 16.50
N LEU A 148 -3.64 9.61 17.62
CA LEU A 148 -4.06 8.24 17.95
C LEU A 148 -5.57 8.03 17.87
N GLN A 149 -6.35 8.97 18.42
CA GLN A 149 -7.81 8.96 18.37
C GLN A 149 -8.32 8.95 16.92
N THR A 150 -7.69 9.74 16.04
CA THR A 150 -8.03 9.81 14.61
C THR A 150 -7.71 8.48 13.92
N GLY A 151 -6.58 7.85 14.25
CA GLY A 151 -6.21 6.53 13.74
C GLY A 151 -7.27 5.48 14.05
N TYR A 152 -7.70 5.38 15.30
CA TYR A 152 -8.76 4.44 15.69
C TYR A 152 -10.11 4.76 15.04
N SER A 153 -10.48 6.04 14.90
CA SER A 153 -11.72 6.45 14.23
C SER A 153 -11.71 6.09 12.75
N ARG A 154 -10.59 6.35 12.05
CA ARG A 154 -10.39 5.94 10.64
C ARG A 154 -10.46 4.43 10.48
N LEU A 155 -9.83 3.66 11.38
CA LEU A 155 -9.86 2.20 11.36
C LEU A 155 -11.29 1.67 11.55
N HIS A 156 -12.03 2.20 12.51
CA HIS A 156 -13.42 1.79 12.75
C HIS A 156 -14.30 2.02 11.50
N ALA A 157 -14.21 3.20 10.90
CA ALA A 157 -14.92 3.53 9.68
C ALA A 157 -14.47 2.66 8.49
N ALA A 158 -13.17 2.39 8.36
CA ALA A 158 -12.64 1.50 7.32
C ALA A 158 -13.18 0.08 7.44
N ARG A 159 -13.21 -0.48 8.65
CA ARG A 159 -13.76 -1.83 8.90
C ARG A 159 -15.22 -1.97 8.45
N ALA A 160 -16.06 -0.97 8.74
CA ALA A 160 -17.47 -0.96 8.32
C ALA A 160 -17.60 -0.99 6.78
N LEU A 161 -16.86 -0.12 6.08
CA LEU A 161 -16.86 -0.06 4.62
C LEU A 161 -16.31 -1.34 3.97
N VAL A 162 -15.24 -1.92 4.53
CA VAL A 162 -14.66 -3.19 4.07
C VAL A 162 -15.64 -4.32 4.24
N GLN A 163 -16.35 -4.39 5.36
CA GLN A 163 -17.37 -5.42 5.60
C GLN A 163 -18.52 -5.31 4.60
N GLU A 164 -19.01 -4.12 4.32
CA GLU A 164 -20.05 -3.87 3.32
C GLU A 164 -19.58 -4.28 1.92
N ALA A 165 -18.40 -3.82 1.50
CA ALA A 165 -17.85 -4.15 0.19
C ALA A 165 -17.59 -5.67 0.03
N ALA A 166 -17.17 -6.36 1.09
CA ALA A 166 -16.97 -7.80 1.08
C ALA A 166 -18.29 -8.59 0.93
N LEU A 167 -19.38 -8.11 1.56
CA LEU A 167 -20.70 -8.70 1.41
C LEU A 167 -21.21 -8.55 -0.04
N LEU A 168 -21.06 -7.38 -0.64
CA LEU A 168 -21.43 -7.13 -2.04
C LEU A 168 -20.63 -8.02 -3.00
N ALA A 169 -19.32 -8.14 -2.81
CA ALA A 169 -18.46 -8.99 -3.64
C ALA A 169 -18.85 -10.48 -3.56
N ARG A 170 -19.28 -10.95 -2.38
CA ARG A 170 -19.79 -12.33 -2.22
C ARG A 170 -21.11 -12.54 -2.95
N ALA A 171 -22.04 -11.58 -2.87
CA ALA A 171 -23.33 -11.65 -3.54
C ALA A 171 -23.17 -11.69 -5.07
N GLU A 172 -22.22 -10.94 -5.62
CA GLU A 172 -21.90 -10.96 -7.06
C GLU A 172 -21.31 -12.30 -7.50
N GLY A 173 -20.42 -12.91 -6.69
CA GLY A 173 -19.79 -14.20 -6.97
C GLY A 173 -20.72 -15.40 -6.86
N SER A 174 -21.90 -15.25 -6.20
CA SER A 174 -22.90 -16.30 -6.00
C SER A 174 -24.01 -16.31 -7.06
N ARG A 175 -23.98 -15.40 -8.04
CA ARG A 175 -24.94 -15.45 -9.17
C ARG A 175 -24.49 -16.52 -10.17
N PRO A 176 -25.29 -17.59 -10.40
CA PRO A 176 -25.01 -18.55 -11.47
C PRO A 176 -25.18 -17.87 -12.83
N SER A 177 -24.23 -18.14 -13.73
CA SER A 177 -24.33 -17.78 -15.16
C SER A 177 -25.45 -18.52 -15.86
#